data_5d879864e7ddf7d3da4e1de40d2abfc7
#
_entry.id   5d879864e7ddf7d3da4e1de40d2abfc7
#
_cell.length_a   1.000
_cell.length_b   1.000
_cell.length_c   1.000
_cell.angle_alpha   90.00
_cell.angle_beta   90.00
_cell.angle_gamma   90.00
#
_symmetry.space_group_name_H-M   'P 1'
#
loop_
_entity.id
_entity.type
_entity.pdbx_description
1 polymer ?
#
loop_
_entity_poly.entity_id
_entity_poly.type
_entity_poly.pdbx_seq_one_letter_code
_entity_poly.pdbx_strand_id
1 'polypeptide(L)'
;MVFFNGRLLALKEDSPPYAMDPVTLETKGIYDFEGQLPSLTFTAHPKFDPATGEMVCFGYEARGDGTPDVCYYSVSPTGQFTEVVWLVAPLPAMIHDFAVTDNWVRDLFSPKRCANSLHRLFSPSYLKCATLNA
;
A
#
# COMPACT_ATOMS: atom_id res chain seq x y z
N MET A 1 -6.79 11.67 0.30
CA MET A 1 -6.75 11.87 1.77
C MET A 1 -7.76 10.95 2.43
N VAL A 2 -7.43 10.40 3.61
CA VAL A 2 -8.32 9.54 4.41
C VAL A 2 -8.29 9.98 5.87
N PHE A 3 -9.40 9.79 6.58
CA PHE A 3 -9.44 9.95 8.03
C PHE A 3 -9.15 8.61 8.69
N PHE A 4 -8.15 8.57 9.55
CA PHE A 4 -7.75 7.34 10.23
C PHE A 4 -7.12 7.65 11.59
N ASN A 5 -7.52 6.88 12.60
CA ASN A 5 -6.99 6.98 13.97
C ASN A 5 -6.87 8.44 14.49
N GLY A 6 -7.98 9.21 14.35
CA GLY A 6 -8.05 10.59 14.83
C GLY A 6 -7.27 11.64 14.02
N ARG A 7 -6.70 11.26 12.87
CA ARG A 7 -5.91 12.12 11.99
C ARG A 7 -6.46 12.14 10.58
N LEU A 8 -6.20 13.20 9.87
CA LEU A 8 -6.37 13.26 8.43
C LEU A 8 -5.00 12.90 7.79
N LEU A 9 -4.96 11.87 6.98
CA LEU A 9 -3.75 11.42 6.30
C LEU A 9 -3.76 11.91 4.85
N ALA A 10 -2.78 12.73 4.49
CA ALA A 10 -2.47 13.06 3.12
C ALA A 10 -1.56 11.96 2.56
N LEU A 11 -2.05 11.27 1.53
CA LEU A 11 -1.44 10.08 0.97
C LEU A 11 -0.78 10.37 -0.36
N LYS A 12 0.34 9.71 -0.58
CA LYS A 12 1.15 9.77 -1.78
C LYS A 12 1.82 8.41 -1.99
N GLU A 13 2.07 8.02 -3.23
CA GLU A 13 2.53 6.66 -3.56
C GLU A 13 4.03 6.45 -3.34
N ASP A 14 4.82 7.49 -3.31
CA ASP A 14 6.28 7.47 -3.26
C ASP A 14 6.86 7.88 -1.89
N SER A 15 6.02 8.00 -0.88
CA SER A 15 6.45 8.38 0.47
C SER A 15 5.48 7.89 1.54
N PRO A 16 5.88 7.88 2.82
CA PRO A 16 4.95 7.71 3.93
C PRO A 16 3.86 8.79 3.96
N PRO A 17 2.71 8.53 4.59
CA PRO A 17 1.65 9.51 4.79
C PRO A 17 2.13 10.75 5.56
N TYR A 18 1.50 11.89 5.31
CA TYR A 18 1.58 13.05 6.18
C TYR A 18 0.32 13.15 7.04
N ALA A 19 0.51 13.26 8.34
CA ALA A 19 -0.60 13.51 9.26
C ALA A 19 -0.94 14.99 9.29
N MET A 20 -2.24 15.26 9.33
CA MET A 20 -2.82 16.60 9.47
C MET A 20 -3.87 16.58 10.58
N ASP A 21 -4.02 17.72 11.22
CA ASP A 21 -5.12 17.95 12.14
C ASP A 21 -6.44 18.01 11.36
N PRO A 22 -7.47 17.22 11.71
CA PRO A 22 -8.70 17.16 10.92
C PRO A 22 -9.58 18.40 11.04
N VAL A 23 -9.34 19.29 12.02
CA VAL A 23 -10.11 20.50 12.25
C VAL A 23 -9.40 21.72 11.70
N THR A 24 -8.12 21.88 12.04
CA THR A 24 -7.32 23.05 11.65
C THR A 24 -6.63 22.88 10.30
N LEU A 25 -6.51 21.65 9.81
CA LEU A 25 -5.76 21.24 8.62
C LEU A 25 -4.23 21.52 8.74
N GLU A 26 -3.76 21.76 9.94
CA GLU A 26 -2.35 21.96 10.20
C GLU A 26 -1.58 20.66 9.95
N THR A 27 -0.50 20.72 9.17
CA THR A 27 0.38 19.58 8.93
C THR A 27 1.18 19.26 10.18
N LYS A 28 1.08 18.02 10.67
CA LYS A 28 1.81 17.52 11.84
C LYS A 28 3.15 16.85 11.46
N GLY A 29 3.33 16.49 10.20
CA GLY A 29 4.52 15.85 9.67
C GLY A 29 4.28 14.44 9.13
N ILE A 30 5.38 13.73 8.85
CA ILE A 30 5.35 12.34 8.40
C ILE A 30 4.73 11.46 9.49
N TYR A 31 3.84 10.58 9.08
CA TYR A 31 3.21 9.61 9.97
C TYR A 31 3.68 8.19 9.59
N ASP A 32 4.58 7.68 10.38
CA ASP A 32 5.20 6.35 10.23
C ASP A 32 4.58 5.28 11.15
N PHE A 33 3.39 5.57 11.70
CA PHE A 33 2.68 4.69 12.64
C PHE A 33 3.54 4.36 13.87
N GLU A 34 4.17 5.38 14.44
CA GLU A 34 5.05 5.26 15.62
C GLU A 34 6.28 4.35 15.37
N GLY A 35 6.84 4.43 14.17
CA GLY A 35 7.99 3.65 13.74
C GLY A 35 7.66 2.23 13.27
N GLN A 36 6.38 1.90 13.13
CA GLN A 36 5.95 0.56 12.69
C GLN A 36 5.92 0.40 11.17
N LEU A 37 5.90 1.50 10.39
CA LEU A 37 5.80 1.42 8.93
C LEU A 37 7.02 0.69 8.34
N PRO A 38 6.82 -0.50 7.72
CA PRO A 38 7.93 -1.32 7.25
C PRO A 38 8.49 -0.88 5.90
N SER A 39 7.72 -0.08 5.15
CA SER A 39 7.98 0.34 3.78
C SER A 39 8.40 1.81 3.71
N LEU A 40 9.25 2.15 2.75
CA LEU A 40 9.60 3.54 2.44
C LEU A 40 8.47 4.28 1.69
N THR A 41 7.51 3.54 1.17
CA THR A 41 6.41 4.03 0.34
C THR A 41 5.06 3.60 0.93
N PHE A 42 3.98 4.28 0.52
CA PHE A 42 2.63 4.00 0.99
C PHE A 42 1.64 4.12 -0.17
N THR A 43 0.50 3.43 -0.11
CA THR A 43 -0.55 3.56 -1.14
C THR A 43 -1.29 4.89 -1.02
N ALA A 44 -1.66 5.49 -2.15
CA ALA A 44 -2.60 6.62 -2.18
C ALA A 44 -4.07 6.18 -2.00
N HIS A 45 -4.36 4.89 -2.18
CA HIS A 45 -5.71 4.31 -2.21
C HIS A 45 -5.90 3.16 -1.21
N PRO A 46 -5.69 3.36 0.12
CA PRO A 46 -5.92 2.31 1.10
C PRO A 46 -7.37 1.84 1.04
N LYS A 47 -7.59 0.57 1.36
CA LYS A 47 -8.94 0.00 1.48
C LYS A 47 -9.27 -0.17 2.95
N PHE A 48 -10.56 -0.12 3.27
CA PHE A 48 -11.04 -0.31 4.62
C PHE A 48 -11.98 -1.49 4.65
N ASP A 49 -11.74 -2.41 5.56
CA ASP A 49 -12.69 -3.47 5.86
C ASP A 49 -13.89 -2.88 6.61
N PRO A 50 -15.11 -2.94 6.06
CA PRO A 50 -16.28 -2.36 6.70
C PRO A 50 -16.71 -3.09 7.97
N ALA A 51 -16.31 -4.34 8.17
CA ALA A 51 -16.66 -5.13 9.33
C ALA A 51 -15.75 -4.86 10.53
N THR A 52 -14.45 -4.69 10.29
CA THR A 52 -13.44 -4.53 11.35
C THR A 52 -12.92 -3.09 11.47
N GLY A 53 -13.07 -2.28 10.42
CA GLY A 53 -12.47 -0.94 10.32
C GLY A 53 -10.97 -0.98 10.05
N GLU A 54 -10.41 -2.14 9.79
CA GLU A 54 -9.00 -2.32 9.47
C GLU A 54 -8.65 -1.65 8.14
N MET A 55 -7.51 -0.96 8.09
CA MET A 55 -7.00 -0.32 6.91
C MET A 55 -5.97 -1.24 6.23
N VAL A 56 -6.25 -1.60 5.00
CA VAL A 56 -5.41 -2.45 4.16
C VAL A 56 -4.60 -1.59 3.21
N CYS A 57 -3.30 -1.80 3.16
CA CYS A 57 -2.35 -0.95 2.48
C CYS A 57 -1.26 -1.76 1.78
N PHE A 58 -0.54 -1.09 0.90
CA PHE A 58 0.73 -1.59 0.36
C PHE A 58 1.69 -0.43 0.05
N GLY A 59 2.98 -0.75 -0.09
CA GLY A 59 3.97 0.10 -0.73
C GLY A 59 4.65 -0.67 -1.85
N TYR A 60 4.76 -0.10 -3.05
CA TYR A 60 5.61 -0.64 -4.11
C TYR A 60 6.96 0.10 -4.10
N GLU A 61 7.98 -0.49 -4.72
CA GLU A 61 9.36 0.01 -4.57
C GLU A 61 9.70 0.22 -3.08
N ALA A 62 9.22 -0.71 -2.25
CA ALA A 62 9.10 -0.54 -0.81
C ALA A 62 10.44 -0.49 -0.05
N ARG A 63 11.53 -0.94 -0.69
CA ARG A 63 12.91 -0.85 -0.18
C ARG A 63 13.74 0.24 -0.85
N GLY A 64 13.17 0.96 -1.80
CA GLY A 64 13.83 2.05 -2.53
C GLY A 64 13.39 2.11 -3.98
N ASP A 65 13.68 3.26 -4.59
CA ASP A 65 13.33 3.54 -5.99
C ASP A 65 13.89 2.48 -6.95
N GLY A 66 13.07 1.99 -7.88
CA GLY A 66 13.41 0.97 -8.86
C GLY A 66 13.54 -0.45 -8.32
N THR A 67 13.25 -0.70 -7.03
CA THR A 67 13.25 -2.08 -6.50
C THR A 67 11.94 -2.80 -6.80
N PRO A 68 11.95 -4.13 -7.01
CA PRO A 68 10.74 -4.90 -7.25
C PRO A 68 9.99 -5.25 -5.96
N ASP A 69 10.44 -4.75 -4.83
CA ASP A 69 9.86 -5.09 -3.53
C ASP A 69 8.50 -4.42 -3.35
N VAL A 70 7.53 -5.20 -2.93
CA VAL A 70 6.20 -4.77 -2.52
C VAL A 70 5.99 -5.20 -1.08
N CYS A 71 5.60 -4.27 -0.24
CA CYS A 71 5.21 -4.56 1.14
C CYS A 71 3.70 -4.35 1.28
N TYR A 72 2.99 -5.41 1.57
CA TYR A 72 1.58 -5.39 1.92
C TYR A 72 1.43 -5.41 3.42
N TYR A 73 0.45 -4.68 3.95
CA TYR A 73 0.18 -4.64 5.37
C TYR A 73 -1.23 -4.22 5.70
N SER A 74 -1.71 -4.72 6.83
CA SER A 74 -2.98 -4.34 7.46
C SER A 74 -2.72 -3.59 8.75
N VAL A 75 -3.57 -2.60 9.02
CA VAL A 75 -3.45 -1.73 10.20
C VAL A 75 -4.79 -1.65 10.91
N SER A 76 -4.83 -2.02 12.19
CA SER A 76 -6.03 -1.93 13.02
C SER A 76 -6.54 -0.49 13.14
N PRO A 77 -7.80 -0.26 13.50
CA PRO A 77 -8.34 1.09 13.73
C PRO A 77 -7.56 1.93 14.76
N THR A 78 -6.80 1.26 15.62
CA THR A 78 -5.95 1.91 16.64
C THR A 78 -4.54 2.22 16.16
N GLY A 79 -4.21 1.90 14.88
CA GLY A 79 -2.91 2.19 14.29
C GLY A 79 -1.84 1.12 14.50
N GLN A 80 -2.22 -0.07 14.96
CA GLN A 80 -1.29 -1.20 15.12
C GLN A 80 -1.26 -2.05 13.87
N PHE A 81 -0.08 -2.45 13.42
CA PHE A 81 0.08 -3.38 12.31
C PHE A 81 -0.33 -4.78 12.73
N THR A 82 -1.30 -5.35 12.03
CA THR A 82 -1.85 -6.70 12.29
C THR A 82 -1.26 -7.73 11.36
N GLU A 83 -0.86 -7.32 10.17
CA GLU A 83 -0.19 -8.17 9.19
C GLU A 83 0.86 -7.37 8.41
N VAL A 84 1.98 -8.01 8.08
CA VAL A 84 3.03 -7.48 7.21
C VAL A 84 3.56 -8.60 6.31
N VAL A 85 3.43 -8.45 5.00
CA VAL A 85 3.88 -9.43 4.01
C VAL A 85 4.77 -8.75 2.98
N TRP A 86 5.96 -9.29 2.76
CA TRP A 86 6.90 -8.86 1.73
C TRP A 86 6.77 -9.74 0.50
N LEU A 87 6.64 -9.09 -0.65
CA LEU A 87 6.52 -9.74 -1.95
C LEU A 87 7.57 -9.15 -2.90
N VAL A 88 7.89 -9.90 -3.94
CA VAL A 88 8.76 -9.44 -5.02
C VAL A 88 7.95 -9.44 -6.31
N ALA A 89 7.76 -8.27 -6.88
CA ALA A 89 7.08 -8.12 -8.17
C ALA A 89 7.96 -8.68 -9.30
N PRO A 90 7.37 -9.18 -10.40
CA PRO A 90 8.14 -9.70 -11.54
C PRO A 90 9.08 -8.67 -12.17
N LEU A 91 8.74 -7.40 -12.02
CA LEU A 91 9.54 -6.24 -12.47
C LEU A 91 9.15 -5.02 -11.63
N PRO A 92 10.05 -4.04 -11.46
CA PRO A 92 9.69 -2.76 -10.87
C PRO A 92 8.63 -2.06 -11.73
N ALA A 93 7.51 -1.70 -11.11
CA ALA A 93 6.43 -1.04 -11.79
C ALA A 93 5.63 -0.19 -10.80
N MET A 94 5.03 0.89 -11.31
CA MET A 94 4.09 1.67 -10.54
C MET A 94 2.80 0.87 -10.33
N ILE A 95 2.41 0.71 -9.07
CA ILE A 95 1.14 0.11 -8.67
C ILE A 95 0.28 1.24 -8.10
N HIS A 96 -0.69 1.70 -8.88
CA HIS A 96 -1.51 2.84 -8.46
C HIS A 96 -2.63 2.43 -7.51
N ASP A 97 -3.28 1.31 -7.78
CA ASP A 97 -4.45 0.84 -7.02
C ASP A 97 -4.47 -0.68 -6.92
N PHE A 98 -5.29 -1.20 -6.03
CA PHE A 98 -5.45 -2.63 -5.78
C PHE A 98 -6.88 -2.94 -5.35
N ALA A 99 -7.26 -4.20 -5.42
CA ALA A 99 -8.53 -4.70 -4.95
C ALA A 99 -8.35 -5.66 -3.79
N VAL A 100 -9.26 -5.61 -2.83
CA VAL A 100 -9.30 -6.49 -1.65
C VAL A 100 -10.65 -7.22 -1.64
N THR A 101 -10.61 -8.50 -1.32
CA THR A 101 -11.78 -9.33 -1.02
C THR A 101 -11.51 -10.05 0.30
N ASP A 102 -12.48 -10.77 0.83
CA ASP A 102 -12.34 -11.50 2.12
C ASP A 102 -11.11 -12.42 2.17
N ASN A 103 -10.64 -12.92 1.03
CA ASN A 103 -9.57 -13.93 0.98
C ASN A 103 -8.40 -13.55 0.05
N TRP A 104 -8.47 -12.41 -0.66
CA TRP A 104 -7.49 -12.09 -1.69
C TRP A 104 -7.19 -10.60 -1.77
N VAL A 105 -5.92 -10.29 -1.98
CA VAL A 105 -5.46 -8.97 -2.44
C VAL A 105 -4.98 -9.09 -3.87
N ARG A 106 -5.38 -8.17 -4.73
CA ARG A 106 -5.02 -8.15 -6.14
C ARG A 106 -4.52 -6.78 -6.57
N ASP A 107 -3.27 -6.73 -6.98
CA ASP A 107 -2.66 -5.51 -7.51
C ASP A 107 -3.02 -5.29 -8.98
N LEU A 108 -3.25 -4.05 -9.33
CA LEU A 108 -3.40 -3.59 -10.70
C LEU A 108 -2.06 -3.06 -11.19
N PHE A 109 -1.22 -3.94 -11.73
CA PHE A 109 0.05 -3.53 -12.33
C PHE A 109 -0.22 -2.71 -13.59
N SER A 110 0.24 -1.45 -13.60
CA SER A 110 0.40 -0.67 -14.81
C SER A 110 1.88 -0.65 -15.16
N PRO A 111 2.34 -1.38 -16.18
CA PRO A 111 3.74 -1.29 -16.57
C PRO A 111 4.04 0.13 -17.01
N LYS A 112 4.95 0.82 -16.32
CA LYS A 112 5.55 2.04 -16.84
C LYS A 112 6.09 1.68 -18.23
N ARG A 113 5.69 2.41 -19.26
CA ARG A 113 6.18 2.21 -20.61
C ARG A 113 7.71 2.36 -20.61
N CYS A 114 8.43 1.25 -20.50
CA CYS A 114 9.79 1.21 -20.97
C CYS A 114 9.70 1.35 -22.50
N ALA A 115 10.12 2.50 -23.01
CA ALA A 115 10.35 2.65 -24.44
C ALA A 115 11.33 1.57 -24.89
N ASN A 116 10.94 0.82 -25.92
CA ASN A 116 11.69 -0.21 -26.61
C ASN A 116 11.75 -1.61 -25.98
N SER A 117 10.62 -2.31 -26.05
CA SER A 117 10.58 -3.72 -26.49
C SER A 117 9.14 -4.18 -26.62
N LEU A 118 8.70 -4.29 -27.86
CA LEU A 118 7.57 -5.15 -28.23
C LEU A 118 7.99 -6.59 -27.97
N HIS A 119 7.36 -7.26 -27.01
CA HIS A 119 6.91 -8.64 -27.15
C HIS A 119 6.12 -9.09 -25.93
N ARG A 120 4.84 -9.39 -26.23
CA ARG A 120 3.99 -10.42 -25.61
C ARG A 120 4.42 -10.91 -24.22
N LEU A 121 3.54 -10.65 -23.26
CA LEU A 121 3.02 -11.69 -22.37
C LEU A 121 1.96 -11.08 -21.46
N PHE A 122 0.72 -11.08 -21.94
CA PHE A 122 -0.42 -11.08 -21.06
C PHE A 122 -0.51 -12.49 -20.46
N SER A 123 0.10 -12.69 -19.34
CA SER A 123 -0.28 -13.74 -18.42
C SER A 123 -0.75 -13.04 -17.15
N PRO A 124 -1.95 -13.29 -16.64
CA PRO A 124 -2.33 -12.82 -15.33
C PRO A 124 -1.51 -13.60 -14.31
N SER A 125 -0.35 -13.07 -13.97
CA SER A 125 0.46 -13.61 -12.89
C SER A 125 -0.27 -13.30 -11.59
N TYR A 126 -1.00 -14.30 -11.09
CA TYR A 126 -1.60 -14.29 -9.77
C TYR A 126 -0.49 -14.26 -8.74
N LEU A 127 -0.22 -13.13 -8.13
CA LEU A 127 0.42 -13.13 -6.83
C LEU A 127 -0.61 -13.77 -5.87
N LYS A 128 -0.37 -15.03 -5.53
CA LYS A 128 -1.06 -15.65 -4.40
C LYS A 128 -0.51 -14.97 -3.16
N CYS A 129 -1.20 -13.99 -2.64
CA CYS A 129 -0.95 -13.53 -1.29
C CYS A 129 -1.33 -14.66 -0.33
N ALA A 130 -0.58 -14.78 0.74
CA ALA A 130 -0.82 -15.78 1.76
C ALA A 130 -2.27 -15.75 2.22
N THR A 131 -2.82 -16.91 2.45
CA THR A 131 -4.14 -17.13 3.03
C THR A 131 -4.22 -16.33 4.32
N LEU A 132 -5.14 -15.37 4.39
CA LEU A 132 -5.56 -14.80 5.66
C LEU A 132 -6.15 -15.98 6.45
N ASN A 133 -5.43 -16.45 7.43
CA ASN A 133 -5.93 -17.48 8.33
C ASN A 133 -6.96 -16.83 9.23
N ALA A 134 -8.18 -17.35 9.15
CA ALA A 134 -9.25 -17.08 10.08
C ALA A 134 -8.90 -17.60 11.49
#